data_dec27b792354352d61817383c610e099
#
_entry.id   dec27b792354352d61817383c610e099
#
_cell.length_a   1.000
_cell.length_b   1.000
_cell.length_c   1.000
_cell.angle_alpha   90.00
_cell.angle_beta   90.00
_cell.angle_gamma   90.00
#
_symmetry.space_group_name_H-M   'P 1'
#
loop_
_entity.id
_entity.type
_entity.pdbx_description
1 polymer ?
#
loop_
_entity_poly.entity_id
_entity_poly.type
_entity_poly.pdbx_seq_one_letter_code
_entity_poly.pdbx_strand_id
1 'polypeptide(L)'
;MYTIRKTFKFELAHQLEHAFSKCCSAQIHGHSYICELYFSDTEVNEDGMVVDFGEVKSKIGKYMDNWDHSLVMSVTMPKDYLDCLRDYNENLKIVKYNPTAENMAKDIYDHVKKLINTLSKVRIHETATGWAEYYE
;
A
#
# COMPACT_ATOMS: atom_id res chain seq x y z
N MET A 1 16.32 -17.95 -11.01
CA MET A 1 15.32 -16.98 -10.49
C MET A 1 15.99 -15.62 -10.35
N TYR A 2 15.45 -14.64 -11.03
CA TYR A 2 15.85 -13.24 -10.92
C TYR A 2 14.81 -12.48 -10.11
N THR A 3 15.25 -11.54 -9.29
CA THR A 3 14.35 -10.67 -8.51
C THR A 3 14.87 -9.24 -8.55
N ILE A 4 13.98 -8.31 -8.89
CA ILE A 4 14.24 -6.88 -8.80
C ILE A 4 13.28 -6.24 -7.81
N ARG A 5 13.61 -5.05 -7.29
CA ARG A 5 12.80 -4.32 -6.34
C ARG A 5 12.63 -2.87 -6.77
N LYS A 6 11.40 -2.38 -6.73
CA LYS A 6 11.08 -0.96 -6.84
C LYS A 6 10.48 -0.47 -5.52
N THR A 7 10.97 0.66 -5.03
CA THR A 7 10.52 1.25 -3.76
C THR A 7 9.71 2.50 -4.03
N PHE A 8 8.58 2.64 -3.32
CA PHE A 8 7.75 3.84 -3.25
C PHE A 8 7.68 4.29 -1.80
N LYS A 9 7.54 5.60 -1.60
CA LYS A 9 7.38 6.19 -0.28
C LYS A 9 6.10 7.00 -0.25
N PHE A 10 5.34 6.91 0.84
CA PHE A 10 4.17 7.73 1.04
C PHE A 10 3.95 8.04 2.52
N GLU A 11 3.58 9.28 2.77
CA GLU A 11 3.09 9.73 4.07
C GLU A 11 1.59 9.47 4.12
N LEU A 12 1.13 8.71 5.11
CA LEU A 12 -0.25 8.24 5.16
C LEU A 12 -0.73 8.22 6.60
N ALA A 13 -1.97 8.69 6.79
CA ALA A 13 -2.67 8.58 8.06
C ALA A 13 -3.76 7.52 7.98
N HIS A 14 -4.04 6.87 9.09
CA HIS A 14 -5.11 5.90 9.24
C HIS A 14 -5.62 5.84 10.67
N GLN A 15 -6.75 5.18 10.87
CA GLN A 15 -7.23 4.74 12.17
C GLN A 15 -7.64 3.29 12.06
N LEU A 16 -7.13 2.44 12.97
CA LEU A 16 -7.47 1.03 13.00
C LEU A 16 -8.74 0.80 13.82
N GLU A 17 -9.48 -0.24 13.46
CA GLU A 17 -10.54 -0.78 14.29
C GLU A 17 -9.99 -1.87 15.20
N HIS A 18 -10.45 -1.91 16.44
CA HIS A 18 -10.18 -3.03 17.37
C HIS A 18 -8.70 -3.38 17.58
N ALA A 19 -7.78 -2.43 17.46
CA ALA A 19 -6.37 -2.67 17.74
C ALA A 19 -6.13 -2.80 19.25
N PHE A 20 -5.19 -3.64 19.64
CA PHE A 20 -4.75 -3.76 21.02
C PHE A 20 -4.21 -2.43 21.56
N SER A 21 -3.42 -1.74 20.75
CA SER A 21 -2.89 -0.42 21.10
C SER A 21 -3.93 0.68 20.88
N LYS A 22 -4.24 1.44 21.91
CA LYS A 22 -5.16 2.56 21.84
C LYS A 22 -4.68 3.70 20.92
N CYS A 23 -3.38 3.88 20.78
CA CYS A 23 -2.84 4.88 19.85
C CYS A 23 -3.17 4.55 18.38
N CYS A 24 -3.44 3.28 18.07
CA CYS A 24 -3.81 2.83 16.73
C CYS A 24 -5.33 2.82 16.51
N SER A 25 -6.12 2.46 17.52
CA SER A 25 -7.59 2.32 17.40
C SER A 25 -8.38 3.54 17.86
N ALA A 26 -7.89 4.29 18.85
CA ALA A 26 -8.64 5.40 19.44
C ALA A 26 -8.41 6.74 18.72
N GLN A 27 -7.50 6.82 17.78
CA GLN A 27 -7.17 8.08 17.11
C GLN A 27 -6.61 7.87 15.70
N ILE A 28 -6.78 8.88 14.87
CA ILE A 28 -6.08 9.01 13.60
C ILE A 28 -4.60 9.27 13.92
N HIS A 29 -3.72 8.53 13.26
CA HIS A 29 -2.28 8.71 13.36
C HIS A 29 -1.64 8.40 12.00
N GLY A 30 -0.40 8.79 11.80
CA GLY A 30 0.29 8.64 10.54
C GLY A 30 1.68 8.05 10.68
N HIS A 31 2.18 7.55 9.56
CA HIS A 31 3.51 7.01 9.43
C HIS A 31 4.13 7.42 8.09
N SER A 32 5.47 7.41 8.05
CA SER A 32 6.23 7.51 6.82
C SER A 32 6.45 6.09 6.28
N TYR A 33 5.55 5.66 5.40
CA TYR A 33 5.59 4.32 4.84
C TYR A 33 6.64 4.17 3.76
N ILE A 34 7.27 3.01 3.72
CA ILE A 34 8.08 2.55 2.60
C ILE A 34 7.43 1.29 2.03
N CYS A 35 7.03 1.34 0.76
CA CYS A 35 6.44 0.21 0.05
C CYS A 35 7.46 -0.34 -0.95
N GLU A 36 7.82 -1.60 -0.78
CA GLU A 36 8.72 -2.32 -1.67
C GLU A 36 7.93 -3.32 -2.51
N LEU A 37 8.03 -3.19 -3.82
CA LEU A 37 7.45 -4.12 -4.79
C LEU A 37 8.58 -4.98 -5.36
N TYR A 38 8.42 -6.29 -5.24
CA TYR A 38 9.38 -7.28 -5.75
C TYR A 38 8.79 -7.94 -6.99
N PHE A 39 9.58 -7.97 -8.06
CA PHE A 39 9.22 -8.62 -9.31
C PHE A 39 10.21 -9.74 -9.57
N SER A 40 9.72 -10.95 -9.82
CA SER A 40 10.56 -12.14 -9.97
C SER A 40 10.13 -12.96 -11.18
N ASP A 41 11.13 -13.51 -11.88
CA ASP A 41 10.96 -14.47 -12.96
C ASP A 41 12.13 -15.45 -13.00
N THR A 42 11.90 -16.62 -13.59
CA THR A 42 12.95 -17.62 -13.85
C THR A 42 13.89 -17.19 -14.97
N GLU A 43 13.39 -16.38 -15.90
CA GLU A 43 14.09 -15.88 -17.06
C GLU A 43 14.02 -14.36 -17.13
N VAL A 44 14.83 -13.77 -17.95
CA VAL A 44 14.78 -12.35 -18.32
C VAL A 44 14.27 -12.25 -19.76
N ASN A 45 13.68 -11.09 -20.11
CA ASN A 45 13.22 -10.81 -21.47
C ASN A 45 14.41 -10.60 -22.44
N GLU A 46 14.11 -10.29 -23.71
CA GLU A 46 15.11 -10.08 -24.77
C GLU A 46 16.11 -8.96 -24.45
N ASP A 47 15.72 -7.99 -23.61
CA ASP A 47 16.57 -6.89 -23.15
C ASP A 47 17.34 -7.23 -21.86
N GLY A 48 17.21 -8.46 -21.33
CA GLY A 48 17.89 -8.92 -20.12
C GLY A 48 17.23 -8.44 -18.82
N MET A 49 15.92 -8.13 -18.82
CA MET A 49 15.20 -7.59 -17.68
C MET A 49 14.05 -8.51 -17.24
N VAL A 50 13.76 -8.56 -15.95
CA VAL A 50 12.50 -9.14 -15.40
C VAL A 50 11.33 -8.24 -15.79
N VAL A 51 11.47 -6.94 -15.58
CA VAL A 51 10.60 -5.87 -16.05
C VAL A 51 11.39 -4.57 -16.00
N ASP A 52 11.15 -3.66 -16.92
CA ASP A 52 11.78 -2.34 -16.93
C ASP A 52 11.24 -1.47 -15.78
N PHE A 53 12.12 -0.81 -15.03
CA PHE A 53 11.71 0.10 -13.94
C PHE A 53 10.88 1.29 -14.43
N GLY A 54 11.12 1.75 -15.67
CA GLY A 54 10.33 2.80 -16.32
C GLY A 54 8.92 2.30 -16.64
N GLU A 55 8.80 1.05 -17.08
CA GLU A 55 7.50 0.40 -17.30
C GLU A 55 6.72 0.29 -15.99
N VAL A 56 7.35 -0.15 -14.90
CA VAL A 56 6.75 -0.20 -13.56
C VAL A 56 6.20 1.18 -13.19
N LYS A 57 7.04 2.22 -13.29
CA LYS A 57 6.63 3.59 -12.97
C LYS A 57 5.48 4.08 -13.85
N SER A 58 5.51 3.79 -15.15
CA SER A 58 4.47 4.18 -16.09
C SER A 58 3.12 3.52 -15.75
N LYS A 59 3.12 2.23 -15.43
CA LYS A 59 1.89 1.47 -15.18
C LYS A 59 1.26 1.74 -13.82
N ILE A 60 2.06 1.93 -12.78
CA ILE A 60 1.56 2.00 -11.40
C ILE A 60 1.96 3.26 -10.64
N GLY A 61 2.81 4.13 -11.19
CA GLY A 61 3.28 5.32 -10.49
C GLY A 61 2.15 6.19 -9.96
N LYS A 62 1.17 6.52 -10.81
CA LYS A 62 0.00 7.32 -10.41
C LYS A 62 -0.85 6.64 -9.33
N TYR A 63 -1.02 5.32 -9.41
CA TYR A 63 -1.72 4.55 -8.39
C TYR A 63 -0.99 4.61 -7.05
N MET A 64 0.34 4.45 -7.07
CA MET A 64 1.15 4.53 -5.85
C MET A 64 1.17 5.95 -5.27
N ASP A 65 1.23 6.98 -6.12
CA ASP A 65 1.19 8.38 -5.69
C ASP A 65 -0.14 8.73 -4.99
N ASN A 66 -1.24 8.07 -5.33
CA ASN A 66 -2.54 8.29 -4.67
C ASN A 66 -2.58 7.82 -3.20
N TRP A 67 -1.63 7.00 -2.78
CA TRP A 67 -1.49 6.64 -1.35
C TRP A 67 -0.84 7.75 -0.55
N ASP A 68 0.01 8.58 -1.19
CA ASP A 68 0.71 9.66 -0.52
C ASP A 68 -0.24 10.77 -0.08
N HIS A 69 -0.06 11.26 1.15
CA HIS A 69 -0.91 12.27 1.79
C HIS A 69 -2.39 11.87 1.84
N SER A 70 -2.68 10.56 1.95
CA SER A 70 -4.04 10.07 2.11
C SER A 70 -4.39 9.80 3.58
N LEU A 71 -5.69 9.85 3.87
CA LEU A 71 -6.28 9.32 5.10
C LEU A 71 -7.04 8.05 4.74
N VAL A 72 -6.64 6.91 5.29
CA VAL A 72 -7.24 5.60 4.99
C VAL A 72 -8.11 5.16 6.15
N MET A 73 -9.39 4.92 5.86
CA MET A 73 -10.40 4.52 6.83
C MET A 73 -11.18 3.31 6.34
N SER A 74 -11.57 2.43 7.26
CA SER A 74 -12.47 1.33 6.94
C SER A 74 -13.89 1.82 6.70
N VAL A 75 -14.58 1.23 5.72
CA VAL A 75 -16.00 1.49 5.43
C VAL A 75 -16.93 1.13 6.60
N THR A 76 -16.47 0.30 7.53
CA THR A 76 -17.23 -0.12 8.72
C THR A 76 -17.19 0.88 9.87
N MET A 77 -16.40 1.94 9.77
CA MET A 77 -16.46 3.07 10.69
C MET A 77 -17.84 3.74 10.65
N PRO A 78 -18.29 4.42 11.74
CA PRO A 78 -19.58 5.11 11.76
C PRO A 78 -19.75 6.06 10.57
N LYS A 79 -20.93 6.01 9.94
CA LYS A 79 -21.20 6.78 8.71
C LYS A 79 -21.05 8.29 8.91
N ASP A 80 -21.57 8.83 10.01
CA ASP A 80 -21.46 10.26 10.35
C ASP A 80 -19.98 10.69 10.53
N TYR A 81 -19.18 9.83 11.11
CA TYR A 81 -17.73 10.05 11.23
C TYR A 81 -17.02 10.09 9.87
N LEU A 82 -17.32 9.11 9.00
CA LEU A 82 -16.76 9.09 7.65
C LEU A 82 -17.23 10.27 6.81
N ASP A 83 -18.50 10.68 6.92
CA ASP A 83 -19.04 11.85 6.22
C ASP A 83 -18.34 13.14 6.67
N CYS A 84 -18.12 13.30 7.98
CA CYS A 84 -17.38 14.43 8.53
C CYS A 84 -15.93 14.46 8.01
N LEU A 85 -15.25 13.33 8.03
CA LEU A 85 -13.89 13.23 7.49
C LEU A 85 -13.82 13.57 6.01
N ARG A 86 -14.81 13.14 5.22
CA ARG A 86 -14.90 13.46 3.79
C ARG A 86 -15.04 14.96 3.54
N ASP A 87 -15.81 15.66 4.36
CA ASP A 87 -16.01 17.11 4.23
C ASP A 87 -14.73 17.93 4.47
N TYR A 88 -13.78 17.38 5.24
CA TYR A 88 -12.56 18.07 5.64
C TYR A 88 -11.26 17.47 5.09
N ASN A 89 -11.33 16.39 4.30
CA ASN A 89 -10.16 15.72 3.74
C ASN A 89 -10.39 15.40 2.26
N GLU A 90 -9.65 16.05 1.38
CA GLU A 90 -9.77 15.83 -0.06
C GLU A 90 -9.29 14.44 -0.49
N ASN A 91 -8.28 13.88 0.20
CA ASN A 91 -7.72 12.57 -0.10
C ASN A 91 -8.10 11.53 0.96
N LEU A 92 -9.40 11.40 1.22
CA LEU A 92 -9.94 10.32 2.03
C LEU A 92 -10.10 9.06 1.18
N LYS A 93 -9.44 7.98 1.60
CA LYS A 93 -9.52 6.67 0.98
C LYS A 93 -10.31 5.74 1.91
N ILE A 94 -11.52 5.35 1.48
CA ILE A 94 -12.36 4.39 2.22
C ILE A 94 -12.14 3.00 1.62
N VAL A 95 -11.71 2.06 2.47
CA VAL A 95 -11.39 0.68 2.10
C VAL A 95 -12.34 -0.30 2.76
N LYS A 96 -12.45 -1.51 2.20
CA LYS A 96 -13.35 -2.57 2.69
C LYS A 96 -12.68 -3.50 3.70
N TYR A 97 -11.66 -3.02 4.37
CA TYR A 97 -10.88 -3.78 5.35
C TYR A 97 -10.34 -2.84 6.43
N ASN A 98 -9.91 -3.40 7.54
CA ASN A 98 -9.17 -2.64 8.56
C ASN A 98 -7.79 -2.24 7.98
N PRO A 99 -7.44 -0.94 7.88
CA PRO A 99 -6.27 -0.49 7.14
C PRO A 99 -4.94 -0.73 7.87
N THR A 100 -4.68 -1.98 8.19
CA THR A 100 -3.40 -2.46 8.70
C THR A 100 -2.37 -2.55 7.58
N ALA A 101 -1.08 -2.59 7.92
CA ALA A 101 -0.01 -2.75 6.94
C ALA A 101 -0.18 -4.05 6.12
N GLU A 102 -0.64 -5.13 6.76
CA GLU A 102 -0.90 -6.43 6.12
C GLU A 102 -1.98 -6.33 5.04
N ASN A 103 -3.12 -5.71 5.38
CA ASN A 103 -4.23 -5.57 4.45
C ASN A 103 -3.93 -4.58 3.33
N MET A 104 -3.20 -3.50 3.62
CA MET A 104 -2.74 -2.57 2.60
C MET A 104 -1.72 -3.23 1.65
N ALA A 105 -0.82 -4.08 2.17
CA ALA A 105 0.12 -4.83 1.33
C ALA A 105 -0.62 -5.76 0.37
N LYS A 106 -1.67 -6.46 0.85
CA LYS A 106 -2.51 -7.30 0.01
C LYS A 106 -3.26 -6.51 -1.06
N ASP A 107 -3.88 -5.39 -0.70
CA ASP A 107 -4.62 -4.52 -1.64
C ASP A 107 -3.71 -4.02 -2.77
N ILE A 108 -2.51 -3.55 -2.42
CA ILE A 108 -1.52 -3.12 -3.41
C ILE A 108 -1.08 -4.31 -4.29
N TYR A 109 -0.85 -5.48 -3.69
CA TYR A 109 -0.49 -6.69 -4.43
C TYR A 109 -1.57 -7.04 -5.46
N ASP A 110 -2.82 -7.14 -5.02
CA ASP A 110 -3.95 -7.51 -5.89
C ASP A 110 -4.14 -6.52 -7.06
N HIS A 111 -3.89 -5.23 -6.82
CA HIS A 111 -3.97 -4.23 -7.88
C HIS A 111 -2.80 -4.33 -8.86
N VAL A 112 -1.57 -4.35 -8.36
CA VAL A 112 -0.36 -4.31 -9.19
C VAL A 112 -0.18 -5.62 -9.97
N LYS A 113 -0.52 -6.77 -9.38
CA LYS A 113 -0.41 -8.09 -10.01
C LYS A 113 -1.20 -8.19 -11.32
N LYS A 114 -2.35 -7.51 -11.40
CA LYS A 114 -3.17 -7.46 -12.62
C LYS A 114 -2.51 -6.68 -13.76
N LEU A 115 -1.62 -5.75 -13.43
CA LEU A 115 -0.95 -4.88 -14.39
C LEU A 115 0.45 -5.37 -14.75
N ILE A 116 1.12 -6.04 -13.80
CA ILE A 116 2.48 -6.56 -13.95
C ILE A 116 2.53 -7.95 -13.32
N ASN A 117 2.45 -8.96 -14.17
CA ASN A 117 2.33 -10.37 -13.76
C ASN A 117 3.57 -10.93 -13.06
N THR A 118 4.74 -10.33 -13.26
CA THR A 118 5.98 -10.72 -12.57
C THR A 118 6.05 -10.26 -11.11
N LEU A 119 5.06 -9.46 -10.63
CA LEU A 119 4.99 -9.12 -9.20
C LEU A 119 4.94 -10.39 -8.36
N SER A 120 5.84 -10.53 -7.44
CA SER A 120 5.96 -11.70 -6.54
C SER A 120 5.67 -11.38 -5.09
N LYS A 121 5.89 -10.13 -4.68
CA LYS A 121 5.71 -9.74 -3.28
C LYS A 121 5.56 -8.22 -3.14
N VAL A 122 4.75 -7.81 -2.16
CA VAL A 122 4.67 -6.44 -1.65
C VAL A 122 5.07 -6.44 -0.19
N ARG A 123 5.98 -5.55 0.21
CA ARG A 123 6.34 -5.31 1.60
C ARG A 123 6.09 -3.86 1.95
N ILE A 124 5.44 -3.63 3.09
CA ILE A 124 5.16 -2.29 3.61
C ILE A 124 5.84 -2.14 4.97
N HIS A 125 6.74 -1.20 5.08
CA HIS A 125 7.31 -0.75 6.34
C HIS A 125 6.44 0.36 6.91
N GLU A 126 5.80 0.10 8.04
CA GLU A 126 5.03 1.09 8.78
C GLU A 126 5.93 1.96 9.65
N THR A 127 6.93 1.32 10.27
CA THR A 127 7.96 1.96 11.08
C THR A 127 9.34 1.48 10.66
N ALA A 128 10.40 2.06 11.23
CA ALA A 128 11.77 1.62 10.99
C ALA A 128 12.03 0.17 11.45
N THR A 129 11.23 -0.35 12.37
CA THR A 129 11.43 -1.67 12.99
C THR A 129 10.31 -2.67 12.70
N GLY A 130 9.20 -2.22 12.07
CA GLY A 130 8.04 -3.05 11.79
C GLY A 130 7.60 -2.99 10.33
N TRP A 131 7.39 -4.15 9.74
CA TRP A 131 6.89 -4.27 8.38
C TRP A 131 5.97 -5.49 8.25
N ALA A 132 5.11 -5.44 7.26
CA ALA A 132 4.29 -6.57 6.81
C ALA A 132 4.57 -6.85 5.35
N GLU A 133 4.43 -8.11 4.92
CA GLU A 133 4.52 -8.46 3.51
C GLU A 133 3.42 -9.43 3.10
N TYR A 134 3.02 -9.32 1.84
CA TYR A 134 2.08 -10.21 1.19
C TYR A 134 2.66 -10.76 -0.11
N TYR A 135 2.48 -12.05 -0.35
CA TYR A 135 2.89 -12.80 -1.54
C TYR A 135 2.00 -14.03 -1.73
N GLU A 136 1.89 -14.51 -2.96
CA GLU A 136 1.23 -15.75 -3.36
C GLU A 136 2.19 -16.67 -4.12
#